data_2d3f8b14f925d7bda88a43c383ee620a
#
_entry.id   2d3f8b14f925d7bda88a43c383ee620a
#
_cell.length_a   1.000
_cell.length_b   1.000
_cell.length_c   1.000
_cell.angle_alpha   90.00
_cell.angle_beta   90.00
_cell.angle_gamma   90.00
#
_symmetry.space_group_name_H-M   'P 1'
#
loop_
_entity.id
_entity.type
_entity.pdbx_description
1 polymer ?
#
loop_
_entity_poly.entity_id
_entity_poly.type
_entity_poly.pdbx_seq_one_letter_code
_entity_poly.pdbx_strand_id
1 'polypeptide(L)'
;MQTSIDQTKWYDRIWAAFIFFTRLPFWRWYQPSRECYKTVVEHWPLTGWLTGGLMAATLWVGSHYLPYLVAVLLAIVVRLLVTGALHEDGLADFFDGFGGGGNDRERILTIMKDSHIGTYGVLGLILYVALLTSALYSLPPTLAALTILAADPYAKMVTAQLIMMMPYARTEEEAKNKTVYRKMQWPAGVSLAVQGLLPMIAFIWWTGIHWELLIFIPCLVMYLLYLLIWNRLRGYTGDCCGAVCLLVELTVYLVVCAL
;
A
#
# COMPACT_ATOMS: atom_id res chain seq x y z
N MET A 1 -37.73 4.82 13.41
CA MET A 1 -37.47 3.61 12.62
C MET A 1 -36.03 3.22 12.87
N GLN A 2 -35.76 2.41 13.90
CA GLN A 2 -34.42 1.90 14.22
C GLN A 2 -34.03 0.93 13.12
N THR A 3 -33.17 1.37 12.21
CA THR A 3 -32.52 0.46 11.26
C THR A 3 -31.66 -0.51 12.06
N SER A 4 -32.01 -1.78 11.97
CA SER A 4 -31.25 -2.91 12.45
C SER A 4 -29.76 -2.67 12.21
N ILE A 5 -28.98 -2.63 13.28
CA ILE A 5 -27.52 -2.76 13.22
C ILE A 5 -27.29 -4.11 12.58
N ASP A 6 -26.98 -4.10 11.29
CA ASP A 6 -26.63 -5.27 10.52
C ASP A 6 -25.52 -5.98 11.30
N GLN A 7 -25.78 -7.22 11.69
CA GLN A 7 -24.79 -8.02 12.45
C GLN A 7 -23.65 -8.35 11.49
N THR A 8 -22.73 -7.38 11.33
CA THR A 8 -21.52 -7.60 10.54
C THR A 8 -20.68 -8.67 11.24
N LYS A 9 -20.50 -9.79 10.58
CA LYS A 9 -19.66 -10.87 11.06
C LYS A 9 -18.19 -10.44 10.99
N TRP A 10 -17.35 -10.95 11.88
CA TRP A 10 -15.93 -10.57 11.94
C TRP A 10 -15.19 -10.77 10.61
N TYR A 11 -15.55 -11.77 9.83
CA TYR A 11 -14.94 -12.06 8.53
C TYR A 11 -15.43 -11.16 7.39
N ASP A 12 -16.55 -10.44 7.54
CA ASP A 12 -17.08 -9.54 6.51
C ASP A 12 -16.08 -8.44 6.14
N ARG A 13 -15.38 -7.91 7.15
CA ARG A 13 -14.36 -6.88 6.96
C ARG A 13 -13.13 -7.42 6.25
N ILE A 14 -12.76 -8.67 6.51
CA ILE A 14 -11.65 -9.36 5.83
C ILE A 14 -12.00 -9.54 4.35
N TRP A 15 -13.20 -10.07 4.03
CA TRP A 15 -13.65 -10.20 2.65
C TRP A 15 -13.70 -8.85 1.93
N ALA A 16 -14.24 -7.82 2.58
CA ALA A 16 -14.26 -6.47 2.03
C ALA A 16 -12.85 -5.97 1.68
N ALA A 17 -11.85 -6.21 2.55
CA ALA A 17 -10.47 -5.82 2.29
C ALA A 17 -9.89 -6.54 1.07
N PHE A 18 -10.04 -7.87 0.97
CA PHE A 18 -9.56 -8.63 -0.20
C PHE A 18 -10.26 -8.21 -1.49
N ILE A 19 -11.57 -7.97 -1.48
CA ILE A 19 -12.32 -7.49 -2.65
C ILE A 19 -11.87 -6.09 -3.05
N PHE A 20 -11.61 -5.22 -2.08
CA PHE A 20 -11.26 -3.83 -2.35
C PHE A 20 -9.81 -3.68 -2.89
N PHE A 21 -8.86 -4.36 -2.27
CA PHE A 21 -7.43 -4.21 -2.57
C PHE A 21 -6.90 -5.20 -3.61
N THR A 22 -7.73 -6.10 -4.13
CA THR A 22 -7.31 -7.05 -5.18
C THR A 22 -8.34 -7.14 -6.31
N ARG A 23 -7.88 -7.60 -7.48
CA ARG A 23 -8.74 -7.95 -8.63
C ARG A 23 -9.14 -9.41 -8.64
N LEU A 24 -8.75 -10.18 -7.62
CA LEU A 24 -9.13 -11.58 -7.51
C LEU A 24 -10.64 -11.70 -7.28
N PRO A 25 -11.31 -12.69 -7.88
CA PRO A 25 -12.77 -12.74 -7.96
C PRO A 25 -13.45 -13.18 -6.65
N PHE A 26 -12.98 -12.68 -5.52
CA PHE A 26 -13.53 -12.98 -4.20
C PHE A 26 -15.02 -12.60 -4.06
N TRP A 27 -15.46 -11.55 -4.78
CA TRP A 27 -16.87 -11.14 -4.81
C TRP A 27 -17.82 -12.21 -5.38
N ARG A 28 -17.31 -13.20 -6.11
CA ARG A 28 -18.11 -14.33 -6.60
C ARG A 28 -18.46 -15.32 -5.50
N TRP A 29 -17.66 -15.36 -4.45
CA TRP A 29 -17.86 -16.30 -3.34
C TRP A 29 -18.61 -15.66 -2.17
N TYR A 30 -18.36 -14.40 -1.91
CA TYR A 30 -18.98 -13.67 -0.81
C TYR A 30 -19.01 -12.15 -1.08
N GLN A 31 -20.12 -11.50 -0.72
CA GLN A 31 -20.27 -10.04 -0.84
C GLN A 31 -20.67 -9.47 0.53
N PRO A 32 -19.75 -8.82 1.24
CA PRO A 32 -20.05 -8.15 2.49
C PRO A 32 -20.89 -6.90 2.27
N SER A 33 -21.53 -6.38 3.33
CA SER A 33 -22.30 -5.15 3.29
C SER A 33 -21.42 -3.95 2.91
N ARG A 34 -22.02 -2.90 2.34
CA ARG A 34 -21.30 -1.68 1.94
C ARG A 34 -20.60 -0.99 3.11
N GLU A 35 -21.15 -1.07 4.32
CA GLU A 35 -20.55 -0.50 5.52
C GLU A 35 -19.18 -1.12 5.86
N CYS A 36 -18.93 -2.37 5.51
CA CYS A 36 -17.65 -3.03 5.73
C CYS A 36 -16.51 -2.38 4.94
N TYR A 37 -16.82 -1.75 3.79
CA TYR A 37 -15.79 -1.06 2.99
C TYR A 37 -15.25 0.21 3.66
N LYS A 38 -15.97 0.80 4.62
CA LYS A 38 -15.46 1.93 5.42
C LYS A 38 -14.37 1.52 6.42
N THR A 39 -14.20 0.23 6.66
CA THR A 39 -13.25 -0.34 7.63
C THR A 39 -12.22 -1.27 7.01
N VAL A 40 -12.11 -1.33 5.66
CA VAL A 40 -11.19 -2.25 4.95
C VAL A 40 -9.73 -2.08 5.34
N VAL A 41 -9.36 -0.89 5.78
CA VAL A 41 -8.00 -0.55 6.19
C VAL A 41 -7.56 -1.33 7.44
N GLU A 42 -8.50 -1.77 8.28
CA GLU A 42 -8.22 -2.61 9.46
C GLU A 42 -7.56 -3.95 9.08
N HIS A 43 -7.76 -4.43 7.84
CA HIS A 43 -7.20 -5.66 7.31
C HIS A 43 -6.33 -5.44 6.06
N TRP A 44 -5.88 -4.22 5.83
CA TRP A 44 -5.01 -3.91 4.70
C TRP A 44 -3.68 -4.69 4.74
N PRO A 45 -2.96 -4.81 5.88
CA PRO A 45 -1.76 -5.64 5.92
C PRO A 45 -2.02 -7.12 5.60
N LEU A 46 -3.20 -7.66 5.95
CA LEU A 46 -3.55 -9.03 5.60
C LEU A 46 -3.66 -9.25 4.08
N THR A 47 -4.14 -8.23 3.34
CA THR A 47 -4.07 -8.27 1.86
C THR A 47 -2.62 -8.25 1.36
N GLY A 48 -1.71 -7.60 2.10
CA GLY A 48 -0.27 -7.62 1.83
C GLY A 48 0.35 -9.02 1.96
N TRP A 49 -0.15 -9.86 2.88
CA TRP A 49 0.30 -11.26 2.94
C TRP A 49 -0.01 -12.00 1.64
N LEU A 50 -1.16 -11.73 1.03
CA LEU A 50 -1.53 -12.35 -0.24
C LEU A 50 -0.76 -11.73 -1.41
N THR A 51 -0.75 -10.40 -1.54
CA THR A 51 -0.12 -9.69 -2.67
C THR A 51 1.40 -9.86 -2.64
N GLY A 52 2.01 -9.65 -1.48
CA GLY A 52 3.43 -9.91 -1.26
C GLY A 52 3.79 -11.38 -1.38
N GLY A 53 2.93 -12.29 -0.88
CA GLY A 53 3.11 -13.74 -1.01
C GLY A 53 3.16 -14.21 -2.45
N LEU A 54 2.23 -13.75 -3.30
CA LEU A 54 2.21 -14.07 -4.72
C LEU A 54 3.41 -13.48 -5.46
N MET A 55 3.78 -12.23 -5.15
CA MET A 55 4.96 -11.59 -5.72
C MET A 55 6.24 -12.34 -5.32
N ALA A 56 6.42 -12.63 -4.04
CA ALA A 56 7.59 -13.34 -3.49
C ALA A 56 7.71 -14.76 -4.07
N ALA A 57 6.60 -15.50 -4.13
CA ALA A 57 6.56 -16.83 -4.71
C ALA A 57 6.94 -16.81 -6.20
N THR A 58 6.41 -15.82 -6.97
CA THR A 58 6.74 -15.66 -8.39
C THR A 58 8.22 -15.37 -8.58
N LEU A 59 8.79 -14.46 -7.78
CA LEU A 59 10.21 -14.15 -7.82
C LEU A 59 11.05 -15.37 -7.48
N TRP A 60 10.78 -16.01 -6.35
CA TRP A 60 11.57 -17.12 -5.86
C TRP A 60 11.51 -18.34 -6.78
N VAL A 61 10.32 -18.77 -7.18
CA VAL A 61 10.15 -19.89 -8.13
C VAL A 61 10.75 -19.53 -9.49
N GLY A 62 10.43 -18.33 -10.00
CA GLY A 62 10.93 -17.86 -11.30
C GLY A 62 12.45 -17.81 -11.37
N SER A 63 13.14 -17.47 -10.27
CA SER A 63 14.60 -17.40 -10.22
C SER A 63 15.31 -18.76 -10.43
N HIS A 64 14.59 -19.88 -10.29
CA HIS A 64 15.14 -21.23 -10.54
C HIS A 64 15.07 -21.66 -12.02
N TYR A 65 14.20 -21.01 -12.80
CA TYR A 65 13.92 -21.43 -14.17
C TYR A 65 14.22 -20.34 -15.22
N LEU A 66 14.34 -19.10 -14.80
CA LEU A 66 14.47 -17.92 -15.67
C LEU A 66 15.69 -17.08 -15.26
N PRO A 67 16.26 -16.27 -16.18
CA PRO A 67 17.20 -15.24 -15.79
C PRO A 67 16.61 -14.37 -14.68
N TYR A 68 17.41 -14.08 -13.65
CA TYR A 68 16.91 -13.47 -12.41
C TYR A 68 16.16 -12.15 -12.64
N LEU A 69 16.67 -11.29 -13.55
CA LEU A 69 15.96 -10.06 -13.90
C LEU A 69 14.55 -10.32 -14.45
N VAL A 70 14.39 -11.37 -15.26
CA VAL A 70 13.06 -11.75 -15.79
C VAL A 70 12.14 -12.19 -14.67
N ALA A 71 12.65 -12.98 -13.69
CA ALA A 71 11.86 -13.39 -12.53
C ALA A 71 11.40 -12.19 -11.68
N VAL A 72 12.28 -11.18 -11.47
CA VAL A 72 11.93 -9.93 -10.78
C VAL A 72 10.82 -9.18 -11.53
N LEU A 73 10.97 -8.99 -12.84
CA LEU A 73 9.97 -8.28 -13.65
C LEU A 73 8.63 -9.01 -13.65
N LEU A 74 8.62 -10.34 -13.77
CA LEU A 74 7.39 -11.15 -13.70
C LEU A 74 6.73 -11.04 -12.32
N ALA A 75 7.49 -11.01 -11.25
CA ALA A 75 6.95 -10.81 -9.90
C ALA A 75 6.24 -9.46 -9.75
N ILE A 76 6.83 -8.39 -10.31
CA ILE A 76 6.20 -7.06 -10.36
C ILE A 76 4.91 -7.11 -11.19
N VAL A 77 4.94 -7.74 -12.38
CA VAL A 77 3.74 -7.90 -13.23
C VAL A 77 2.63 -8.65 -12.51
N VAL A 78 2.94 -9.76 -11.83
CA VAL A 78 1.96 -10.53 -11.05
C VAL A 78 1.31 -9.64 -9.98
N ARG A 79 2.11 -8.86 -9.24
CA ARG A 79 1.57 -7.92 -8.25
C ARG A 79 0.63 -6.89 -8.89
N LEU A 80 1.04 -6.26 -9.99
CA LEU A 80 0.21 -5.29 -10.72
C LEU A 80 -1.13 -5.90 -11.17
N LEU A 81 -1.11 -7.13 -11.68
CA LEU A 81 -2.33 -7.84 -12.09
C LEU A 81 -3.23 -8.16 -10.88
N VAL A 82 -2.66 -8.61 -9.78
CA VAL A 82 -3.41 -8.97 -8.56
C VAL A 82 -4.05 -7.76 -7.92
N THR A 83 -3.34 -6.63 -7.81
CA THR A 83 -3.86 -5.38 -7.24
C THR A 83 -4.65 -4.54 -8.23
N GLY A 84 -4.53 -4.82 -9.54
CA GLY A 84 -5.06 -3.99 -10.61
C GLY A 84 -4.40 -2.62 -10.68
N ALA A 85 -3.13 -2.54 -10.31
CA ALA A 85 -2.32 -1.33 -10.26
C ALA A 85 -2.94 -0.21 -9.38
N LEU A 86 -3.76 -0.57 -8.39
CA LEU A 86 -4.50 0.40 -7.56
C LEU A 86 -3.58 1.40 -6.84
N HIS A 87 -2.44 0.92 -6.35
CA HIS A 87 -1.49 1.78 -5.61
C HIS A 87 -0.62 2.59 -6.56
N GLU A 88 -0.26 2.01 -7.71
CA GLU A 88 0.54 2.64 -8.76
C GLU A 88 -0.25 3.78 -9.45
N ASP A 89 -1.56 3.60 -9.66
CA ASP A 89 -2.47 4.68 -10.09
C ASP A 89 -2.45 5.84 -9.09
N GLY A 90 -2.61 5.54 -7.80
CA GLY A 90 -2.50 6.54 -6.75
C GLY A 90 -1.12 7.23 -6.68
N LEU A 91 -0.03 6.51 -6.97
CA LEU A 91 1.32 7.08 -7.01
C LEU A 91 1.47 8.06 -8.18
N ALA A 92 0.94 7.72 -9.37
CA ALA A 92 0.94 8.61 -10.53
C ALA A 92 0.16 9.90 -10.24
N ASP A 93 -1.07 9.76 -9.73
CA ASP A 93 -1.92 10.90 -9.38
C ASP A 93 -1.29 11.79 -8.30
N PHE A 94 -0.62 11.17 -7.32
CA PHE A 94 0.12 11.90 -6.29
C PHE A 94 1.26 12.72 -6.89
N PHE A 95 2.09 12.14 -7.75
CA PHE A 95 3.17 12.87 -8.41
C PHE A 95 2.65 14.00 -9.31
N ASP A 96 1.61 13.74 -10.09
CA ASP A 96 1.02 14.77 -10.94
C ASP A 96 0.38 15.90 -10.12
N GLY A 97 -0.37 15.57 -9.08
CA GLY A 97 -1.00 16.56 -8.21
C GLY A 97 0.02 17.43 -7.48
N PHE A 98 1.00 16.81 -6.82
CA PHE A 98 2.00 17.54 -6.03
C PHE A 98 3.08 18.19 -6.88
N GLY A 99 3.39 17.67 -8.08
CA GLY A 99 4.30 18.27 -9.03
C GLY A 99 3.69 19.42 -9.81
N GLY A 100 2.43 19.27 -10.29
CA GLY A 100 1.76 20.24 -11.16
C GLY A 100 0.88 21.26 -10.43
N GLY A 101 0.41 20.97 -9.22
CA GLY A 101 -0.54 21.81 -8.47
C GLY A 101 0.09 22.92 -7.64
N GLY A 102 1.42 22.95 -7.48
CA GLY A 102 2.10 23.94 -6.64
C GLY A 102 1.66 23.86 -5.18
N ASN A 103 1.32 25.01 -4.59
CA ASN A 103 0.81 25.11 -3.22
C ASN A 103 -0.73 25.31 -3.17
N ASP A 104 -1.41 25.22 -4.29
CA ASP A 104 -2.85 25.38 -4.39
C ASP A 104 -3.54 24.04 -4.16
N ARG A 105 -4.23 23.92 -3.02
CA ARG A 105 -4.93 22.71 -2.58
C ARG A 105 -5.98 22.25 -3.61
N GLU A 106 -6.80 23.18 -4.11
CA GLU A 106 -7.88 22.85 -5.03
C GLU A 106 -7.33 22.39 -6.38
N ARG A 107 -6.27 23.02 -6.84
CA ARG A 107 -5.56 22.61 -8.06
C ARG A 107 -4.93 21.24 -7.92
N ILE A 108 -4.27 20.92 -6.79
CA ILE A 108 -3.72 19.58 -6.51
C ILE A 108 -4.85 18.55 -6.58
N LEU A 109 -5.96 18.78 -5.86
CA LEU A 109 -7.09 17.85 -5.84
C LEU A 109 -7.75 17.69 -7.22
N THR A 110 -7.82 18.75 -8.03
CA THR A 110 -8.36 18.70 -9.39
C THR A 110 -7.47 17.82 -10.28
N ILE A 111 -6.15 18.03 -10.26
CA ILE A 111 -5.19 17.22 -11.03
C ILE A 111 -5.28 15.74 -10.61
N MET A 112 -5.28 15.45 -9.31
CA MET A 112 -5.40 14.07 -8.81
C MET A 112 -6.73 13.38 -9.17
N LYS A 113 -7.76 14.13 -9.57
CA LYS A 113 -9.06 13.59 -10.00
C LYS A 113 -9.12 13.37 -11.50
N ASP A 114 -8.24 14.00 -12.27
CA ASP A 114 -8.16 13.82 -13.71
C ASP A 114 -7.67 12.39 -14.04
N SER A 115 -8.34 11.75 -14.98
CA SER A 115 -7.94 10.42 -15.46
C SER A 115 -6.76 10.42 -16.43
N HIS A 116 -6.29 11.59 -16.84
CA HIS A 116 -5.13 11.73 -17.72
C HIS A 116 -3.85 11.78 -16.91
N ILE A 117 -2.90 10.92 -17.26
CA ILE A 117 -1.58 10.96 -16.64
C ILE A 117 -0.75 12.11 -17.19
N GLY A 118 -0.11 12.86 -16.28
CA GLY A 118 0.80 13.94 -16.61
C GLY A 118 2.27 13.50 -16.62
N THR A 119 3.16 14.45 -16.92
CA THR A 119 4.60 14.19 -16.99
C THR A 119 5.20 13.75 -15.66
N TYR A 120 4.74 14.33 -14.54
CA TYR A 120 5.26 13.97 -13.20
C TYR A 120 4.85 12.55 -12.82
N GLY A 121 3.62 12.13 -13.11
CA GLY A 121 3.14 10.78 -12.89
C GLY A 121 3.92 9.75 -13.71
N VAL A 122 4.14 10.02 -15.00
CA VAL A 122 4.96 9.15 -15.88
C VAL A 122 6.37 9.00 -15.35
N LEU A 123 7.06 10.11 -15.05
CA LEU A 123 8.42 10.08 -14.51
C LEU A 123 8.48 9.38 -13.15
N GLY A 124 7.50 9.65 -12.28
CA GLY A 124 7.38 9.02 -10.97
C GLY A 124 7.24 7.51 -11.06
N LEU A 125 6.36 7.00 -11.94
CA LEU A 125 6.19 5.56 -12.15
C LEU A 125 7.44 4.91 -12.75
N ILE A 126 8.08 5.54 -13.74
CA ILE A 126 9.32 5.01 -14.35
C ILE A 126 10.41 4.89 -13.28
N LEU A 127 10.63 5.94 -12.49
CA LEU A 127 11.64 5.93 -11.42
C LEU A 127 11.29 4.92 -10.32
N TYR A 128 10.03 4.83 -9.92
CA TYR A 128 9.58 3.85 -8.95
C TYR A 128 9.85 2.41 -9.41
N VAL A 129 9.41 2.05 -10.62
CA VAL A 129 9.61 0.70 -11.17
C VAL A 129 11.09 0.39 -11.38
N ALA A 130 11.89 1.37 -11.84
CA ALA A 130 13.33 1.22 -12.01
C ALA A 130 14.02 0.96 -10.66
N LEU A 131 13.71 1.74 -9.62
CA LEU A 131 14.28 1.56 -8.27
C LEU A 131 13.82 0.23 -7.65
N LEU A 132 12.54 -0.11 -7.74
CA LEU A 132 12.02 -1.38 -7.25
C LEU A 132 12.70 -2.58 -7.91
N THR A 133 12.81 -2.54 -9.25
CA THR A 133 13.48 -3.59 -10.03
C THR A 133 14.96 -3.69 -9.64
N SER A 134 15.66 -2.56 -9.55
CA SER A 134 17.08 -2.52 -9.19
C SER A 134 17.31 -3.04 -7.77
N ALA A 135 16.49 -2.62 -6.81
CA ALA A 135 16.59 -3.07 -5.43
C ALA A 135 16.39 -4.60 -5.31
N LEU A 136 15.31 -5.13 -5.88
CA LEU A 136 15.04 -6.57 -5.85
C LEU A 136 16.09 -7.39 -6.60
N TYR A 137 16.58 -6.87 -7.73
CA TYR A 137 17.62 -7.53 -8.52
C TYR A 137 18.98 -7.56 -7.82
N SER A 138 19.27 -6.58 -6.96
CA SER A 138 20.52 -6.51 -6.19
C SER A 138 20.59 -7.48 -5.02
N LEU A 139 19.45 -8.03 -4.61
CA LEU A 139 19.37 -8.98 -3.49
C LEU A 139 19.42 -10.42 -3.98
N PRO A 140 20.01 -11.37 -3.23
CA PRO A 140 19.85 -12.79 -3.49
C PRO A 140 18.36 -13.17 -3.55
N PRO A 141 17.94 -14.09 -4.44
CA PRO A 141 16.51 -14.40 -4.67
C PRO A 141 15.72 -14.74 -3.41
N THR A 142 16.31 -15.52 -2.51
CA THR A 142 15.66 -15.87 -1.22
C THR A 142 15.50 -14.65 -0.33
N LEU A 143 16.53 -13.80 -0.22
CA LEU A 143 16.45 -12.58 0.58
C LEU A 143 15.43 -11.61 -0.01
N ALA A 144 15.41 -11.41 -1.34
CA ALA A 144 14.42 -10.59 -2.01
C ALA A 144 12.98 -11.07 -1.75
N ALA A 145 12.74 -12.38 -1.86
CA ALA A 145 11.42 -12.96 -1.58
C ALA A 145 10.99 -12.75 -0.11
N LEU A 146 11.88 -12.98 0.85
CA LEU A 146 11.61 -12.74 2.28
C LEU A 146 11.38 -11.25 2.57
N THR A 147 12.12 -10.36 1.91
CA THR A 147 11.94 -8.91 2.04
C THR A 147 10.57 -8.49 1.53
N ILE A 148 10.10 -9.01 0.39
CA ILE A 148 8.76 -8.75 -0.15
C ILE A 148 7.67 -9.17 0.86
N LEU A 149 7.79 -10.38 1.43
CA LEU A 149 6.84 -10.89 2.42
C LEU A 149 6.75 -10.04 3.68
N ALA A 150 7.85 -9.40 4.08
CA ALA A 150 7.88 -8.52 5.23
C ALA A 150 7.44 -7.08 4.89
N ALA A 151 7.91 -6.54 3.76
CA ALA A 151 7.75 -5.15 3.38
C ALA A 151 6.30 -4.79 3.04
N ASP A 152 5.62 -5.61 2.25
CA ASP A 152 4.24 -5.33 1.78
C ASP A 152 3.25 -5.19 2.96
N PRO A 153 3.09 -6.15 3.89
CA PRO A 153 2.21 -5.98 5.04
C PRO A 153 2.64 -4.84 5.97
N TYR A 154 3.94 -4.67 6.18
CA TYR A 154 4.48 -3.62 7.02
C TYR A 154 4.17 -2.22 6.46
N ALA A 155 4.41 -1.99 5.17
CA ALA A 155 4.13 -0.72 4.51
C ALA A 155 2.64 -0.34 4.59
N LYS A 156 1.74 -1.29 4.40
CA LYS A 156 0.30 -1.09 4.56
C LYS A 156 -0.08 -0.72 5.98
N MET A 157 0.51 -1.36 6.98
CA MET A 157 0.29 -1.03 8.40
C MET A 157 0.76 0.40 8.73
N VAL A 158 1.96 0.77 8.28
CA VAL A 158 2.54 2.10 8.50
C VAL A 158 1.69 3.17 7.79
N THR A 159 1.30 2.94 6.55
CA THR A 159 0.48 3.87 5.77
C THR A 159 -0.93 4.06 6.35
N ALA A 160 -1.51 3.03 6.94
CA ALA A 160 -2.83 3.12 7.58
C ALA A 160 -2.88 4.17 8.69
N GLN A 161 -1.73 4.57 9.27
CA GLN A 161 -1.66 5.63 10.26
C GLN A 161 -2.06 7.01 9.70
N LEU A 162 -1.92 7.26 8.39
CA LEU A 162 -2.39 8.52 7.78
C LEU A 162 -3.87 8.77 8.05
N ILE A 163 -4.69 7.71 7.99
CA ILE A 163 -6.15 7.80 8.23
C ILE A 163 -6.44 8.17 9.68
N MET A 164 -5.59 7.75 10.61
CA MET A 164 -5.72 8.11 12.03
C MET A 164 -5.26 9.55 12.31
N MET A 165 -4.25 10.02 11.58
CA MET A 165 -3.57 11.30 11.80
C MET A 165 -4.23 12.48 11.06
N MET A 166 -4.95 12.23 9.96
CA MET A 166 -5.52 13.26 9.10
C MET A 166 -7.01 13.04 8.82
N PRO A 167 -7.80 14.11 8.56
CA PRO A 167 -9.12 13.99 7.96
C PRO A 167 -9.00 13.63 6.47
N TYR A 168 -10.09 13.14 5.88
CA TYR A 168 -10.18 12.99 4.44
C TYR A 168 -10.24 14.36 3.76
N ALA A 169 -9.49 14.55 2.66
CA ALA A 169 -9.32 15.85 2.03
C ALA A 169 -10.52 16.30 1.17
N ARG A 170 -11.46 15.40 0.87
CA ARG A 170 -12.67 15.66 0.06
C ARG A 170 -13.92 15.28 0.85
N THR A 171 -15.10 15.62 0.30
CA THR A 171 -16.37 15.06 0.79
C THR A 171 -16.53 13.60 0.35
N GLU A 172 -17.42 12.84 0.99
CA GLU A 172 -17.70 11.45 0.59
C GLU A 172 -18.23 11.35 -0.85
N GLU A 173 -18.99 12.35 -1.29
CA GLU A 173 -19.53 12.46 -2.65
C GLU A 173 -18.45 12.68 -3.71
N GLU A 174 -17.39 13.39 -3.36
CA GLU A 174 -16.25 13.69 -4.23
C GLU A 174 -15.19 12.58 -4.23
N ALA A 175 -15.27 11.62 -3.31
CA ALA A 175 -14.34 10.50 -3.23
C ALA A 175 -14.47 9.62 -4.48
N LYS A 176 -13.32 9.25 -5.12
CA LYS A 176 -13.29 8.38 -6.31
C LYS A 176 -14.13 7.11 -6.12
N ASN A 177 -14.04 6.47 -4.95
CA ASN A 177 -14.75 5.22 -4.63
C ASN A 177 -16.01 5.45 -3.78
N LYS A 178 -16.45 6.71 -3.61
CA LYS A 178 -17.60 7.07 -2.75
C LYS A 178 -17.53 6.44 -1.35
N THR A 179 -16.32 6.29 -0.83
CA THR A 179 -16.05 5.67 0.46
C THR A 179 -14.98 6.47 1.19
N VAL A 180 -15.30 6.92 2.39
CA VAL A 180 -14.35 7.54 3.32
C VAL A 180 -14.07 6.54 4.44
N TYR A 181 -12.81 6.28 4.70
CA TYR A 181 -12.43 5.31 5.72
C TYR A 181 -12.74 5.85 7.11
N ARG A 182 -13.30 4.96 7.94
CA ARG A 182 -13.55 5.27 9.34
C ARG A 182 -12.25 5.14 10.15
N LYS A 183 -12.07 6.02 11.15
CA LYS A 183 -10.98 5.88 12.11
C LYS A 183 -11.11 4.57 12.88
N MET A 184 -9.99 3.86 13.01
CA MET A 184 -9.94 2.56 13.68
C MET A 184 -10.12 2.70 15.19
N GLN A 185 -10.83 1.76 15.77
CA GLN A 185 -10.91 1.57 17.22
C GLN A 185 -9.69 0.80 17.71
N TRP A 186 -9.42 0.86 18.99
CA TRP A 186 -8.26 0.19 19.60
C TRP A 186 -8.08 -1.28 19.23
N PRO A 187 -9.13 -2.17 19.29
CA PRO A 187 -8.93 -3.57 18.92
C PRO A 187 -8.54 -3.77 17.46
N ALA A 188 -9.09 -2.94 16.55
CA ALA A 188 -8.73 -2.95 15.13
C ALA A 188 -7.28 -2.47 14.92
N GLY A 189 -6.83 -1.47 15.68
CA GLY A 189 -5.44 -1.01 15.67
C GLY A 189 -4.46 -2.10 16.11
N VAL A 190 -4.79 -2.87 17.15
CA VAL A 190 -3.99 -4.02 17.58
C VAL A 190 -3.95 -5.11 16.50
N SER A 191 -5.09 -5.44 15.91
CA SER A 191 -5.16 -6.41 14.79
C SER A 191 -4.31 -5.96 13.61
N LEU A 192 -4.40 -4.68 13.21
CA LEU A 192 -3.58 -4.09 12.15
C LEU A 192 -2.07 -4.22 12.47
N ALA A 193 -1.67 -3.88 13.70
CA ALA A 193 -0.28 -3.95 14.13
C ALA A 193 0.26 -5.39 14.09
N VAL A 194 -0.51 -6.36 14.58
CA VAL A 194 -0.12 -7.78 14.52
C VAL A 194 0.04 -8.24 13.07
N GLN A 195 -0.90 -7.90 12.19
CA GLN A 195 -0.86 -8.28 10.78
C GLN A 195 0.36 -7.70 10.05
N GLY A 196 0.76 -6.47 10.36
CA GLY A 196 1.89 -5.79 9.69
C GLY A 196 3.24 -6.12 10.31
N LEU A 197 3.32 -6.22 11.65
CA LEU A 197 4.60 -6.46 12.35
C LEU A 197 5.02 -7.93 12.34
N LEU A 198 4.11 -8.89 12.35
CA LEU A 198 4.47 -10.30 12.46
C LEU A 198 5.39 -10.77 11.33
N PRO A 199 5.16 -10.47 10.04
CA PRO A 199 6.09 -10.82 8.97
C PRO A 199 7.44 -10.09 9.09
N MET A 200 7.43 -8.83 9.50
CA MET A 200 8.64 -8.03 9.68
C MET A 200 9.50 -8.57 10.83
N ILE A 201 8.90 -8.92 11.96
CA ILE A 201 9.59 -9.53 13.11
C ILE A 201 10.19 -10.88 12.70
N ALA A 202 9.44 -11.72 11.97
CA ALA A 202 9.92 -12.99 11.47
C ALA A 202 11.11 -12.81 10.51
N PHE A 203 11.06 -11.81 9.62
CA PHE A 203 12.13 -11.43 8.72
C PHE A 203 13.39 -11.01 9.47
N ILE A 204 13.27 -10.10 10.43
CA ILE A 204 14.39 -9.62 11.27
C ILE A 204 15.03 -10.78 12.04
N TRP A 205 14.21 -11.63 12.64
CA TRP A 205 14.69 -12.80 13.39
C TRP A 205 15.45 -13.80 12.50
N TRP A 206 14.94 -14.03 11.29
CA TRP A 206 15.57 -14.98 10.35
C TRP A 206 16.87 -14.43 9.76
N THR A 207 16.91 -13.15 9.40
CA THR A 207 18.05 -12.54 8.70
C THR A 207 19.12 -11.99 9.63
N GLY A 208 18.77 -11.69 10.87
CA GLY A 208 19.66 -11.00 11.82
C GLY A 208 19.98 -9.55 11.44
N ILE A 209 19.25 -8.97 10.48
CA ILE A 209 19.45 -7.58 10.03
C ILE A 209 19.09 -6.61 11.17
N HIS A 210 19.76 -5.47 11.20
CA HIS A 210 19.52 -4.39 12.16
C HIS A 210 18.07 -3.88 12.09
N TRP A 211 17.26 -4.29 13.06
CA TRP A 211 15.82 -4.01 13.11
C TRP A 211 15.51 -2.51 13.20
N GLU A 212 16.41 -1.73 13.82
CA GLU A 212 16.22 -0.30 14.02
C GLU A 212 16.04 0.42 12.69
N LEU A 213 16.90 0.13 11.71
CA LEU A 213 16.86 0.78 10.40
C LEU A 213 15.61 0.35 9.61
N LEU A 214 15.24 -0.94 9.69
CA LEU A 214 14.06 -1.48 9.01
C LEU A 214 12.74 -0.92 9.55
N ILE A 215 12.70 -0.54 10.82
CA ILE A 215 11.50 0.02 11.44
C ILE A 215 11.48 1.54 11.33
N PHE A 216 12.57 2.22 11.72
CA PHE A 216 12.55 3.68 11.85
C PHE A 216 12.66 4.42 10.52
N ILE A 217 13.45 3.94 9.54
CA ILE A 217 13.61 4.66 8.28
C ILE A 217 12.31 4.71 7.46
N PRO A 218 11.57 3.61 7.26
CA PRO A 218 10.27 3.67 6.60
C PRO A 218 9.22 4.51 7.35
N CYS A 219 9.24 4.47 8.70
CA CYS A 219 8.38 5.33 9.51
C CYS A 219 8.75 6.81 9.35
N LEU A 220 10.04 7.15 9.27
CA LEU A 220 10.50 8.51 9.01
C LEU A 220 10.05 8.99 7.63
N VAL A 221 10.18 8.15 6.59
CA VAL A 221 9.70 8.48 5.24
C VAL A 221 8.19 8.71 5.24
N MET A 222 7.41 7.84 5.89
CA MET A 222 5.97 8.05 6.07
C MET A 222 5.67 9.39 6.74
N TYR A 223 6.41 9.73 7.81
CA TYR A 223 6.20 10.98 8.54
C TYR A 223 6.55 12.21 7.69
N LEU A 224 7.62 12.16 6.90
CA LEU A 224 7.95 13.24 5.96
C LEU A 224 6.87 13.41 4.87
N LEU A 225 6.35 12.31 4.33
CA LEU A 225 5.23 12.34 3.39
C LEU A 225 3.94 12.86 4.06
N TYR A 226 3.68 12.47 5.32
CA TYR A 226 2.59 13.05 6.12
C TYR A 226 2.72 14.57 6.21
N LEU A 227 3.90 15.10 6.55
CA LEU A 227 4.12 16.55 6.64
C LEU A 227 3.89 17.23 5.29
N LEU A 228 4.36 16.65 4.19
CA LEU A 228 4.14 17.16 2.83
C LEU A 228 2.64 17.22 2.50
N ILE A 229 1.92 16.12 2.73
CA ILE A 229 0.47 16.01 2.47
C ILE A 229 -0.29 16.99 3.37
N TRP A 230 0.02 17.03 4.66
CA TRP A 230 -0.63 17.94 5.60
C TRP A 230 -0.44 19.41 5.22
N ASN A 231 0.77 19.80 4.85
CA ASN A 231 1.05 21.19 4.50
C ASN A 231 0.30 21.65 3.24
N ARG A 232 0.10 20.76 2.26
CA ARG A 232 -0.52 21.12 0.98
C ARG A 232 -2.02 20.82 0.89
N LEU A 233 -2.49 19.71 1.49
CA LEU A 233 -3.88 19.27 1.37
C LEU A 233 -4.69 19.41 2.64
N ARG A 234 -4.06 19.52 3.82
CA ARG A 234 -4.71 19.48 5.13
C ARG A 234 -5.58 18.23 5.35
N GLY A 235 -5.27 17.15 4.65
CA GLY A 235 -6.01 15.89 4.69
C GLY A 235 -5.45 14.89 3.69
N TYR A 236 -5.90 13.62 3.73
CA TYR A 236 -5.46 12.57 2.81
C TYR A 236 -6.52 12.27 1.74
N THR A 237 -6.09 11.68 0.62
CA THR A 237 -6.93 11.00 -0.38
C THR A 237 -6.54 9.52 -0.46
N GLY A 238 -7.34 8.71 -1.15
CA GLY A 238 -6.96 7.32 -1.45
C GLY A 238 -5.62 7.23 -2.20
N ASP A 239 -5.39 8.16 -3.14
CA ASP A 239 -4.18 8.23 -3.94
C ASP A 239 -2.94 8.53 -3.07
N CYS A 240 -3.09 9.44 -2.08
CA CYS A 240 -2.04 9.66 -1.08
C CYS A 240 -1.70 8.38 -0.31
N CYS A 241 -2.71 7.58 0.07
CA CYS A 241 -2.47 6.31 0.74
C CYS A 241 -1.74 5.32 -0.17
N GLY A 242 -2.13 5.22 -1.46
CA GLY A 242 -1.44 4.38 -2.45
C GLY A 242 0.03 4.78 -2.61
N ALA A 243 0.29 6.08 -2.82
CA ALA A 243 1.63 6.62 -2.97
C ALA A 243 2.51 6.36 -1.74
N VAL A 244 2.01 6.69 -0.54
CA VAL A 244 2.77 6.48 0.71
C VAL A 244 3.06 5.00 0.93
N CYS A 245 2.10 4.10 0.64
CA CYS A 245 2.30 2.66 0.75
C CYS A 245 3.47 2.18 -0.11
N LEU A 246 3.49 2.55 -1.40
CA LEU A 246 4.56 2.14 -2.31
C LEU A 246 5.92 2.75 -1.95
N LEU A 247 5.97 4.01 -1.53
CA LEU A 247 7.21 4.68 -1.16
C LEU A 247 7.77 4.14 0.16
N VAL A 248 6.93 3.85 1.14
CA VAL A 248 7.33 3.19 2.40
C VAL A 248 7.84 1.78 2.13
N GLU A 249 7.16 1.01 1.28
CA GLU A 249 7.58 -0.32 0.89
C GLU A 249 8.93 -0.30 0.15
N LEU A 250 9.08 0.59 -0.84
CA LEU A 250 10.35 0.78 -1.55
C LEU A 250 11.49 1.12 -0.59
N THR A 251 11.20 1.93 0.44
CA THR A 251 12.18 2.27 1.47
C THR A 251 12.69 1.04 2.20
N VAL A 252 11.84 0.06 2.52
CA VAL A 252 12.28 -1.21 3.13
C VAL A 252 13.25 -1.93 2.22
N TYR A 253 12.95 -2.05 0.92
CA TYR A 253 13.87 -2.69 -0.04
C TYR A 253 15.22 -1.99 -0.11
N LEU A 254 15.22 -0.64 -0.17
CA LEU A 254 16.45 0.14 -0.23
C LEU A 254 17.27 0.03 1.06
N VAL A 255 16.62 -0.04 2.22
CA VAL A 255 17.32 -0.27 3.50
C VAL A 255 17.98 -1.66 3.51
N VAL A 256 17.29 -2.71 3.06
CA VAL A 256 17.87 -4.06 2.98
C VAL A 256 19.03 -4.11 1.98
N CYS A 257 18.99 -3.36 0.89
CA CYS A 257 20.10 -3.25 -0.07
C CYS A 257 21.33 -2.52 0.50
N ALA A 258 21.15 -1.66 1.50
CA ALA A 258 22.22 -0.87 2.10
C ALA A 258 22.91 -1.58 3.29
N LEU A 259 22.32 -2.68 3.78
CA LEU A 259 22.83 -3.48 4.91
C LEU A 259 23.51 -4.75 4.46
#